data_dd0f2d99ba293953a6f173cd1cb9096d
#
_entry.id   dd0f2d99ba293953a6f173cd1cb9096d
#
_cell.length_a   1.000
_cell.length_b   1.000
_cell.length_c   1.000
_cell.angle_alpha   90.00
_cell.angle_beta   90.00
_cell.angle_gamma   90.00
#
_symmetry.space_group_name_H-M   'P 1'
#
loop_
_entity.id
_entity.type
_entity.pdbx_description
1 polymer ?
#
loop_
_entity_poly.entity_id
_entity_poly.type
_entity_poly.pdbx_seq_one_letter_code
_entity_poly.pdbx_strand_id
1 'polypeptide(L)'
;MKRKFVIIGANEYQDPLIIKAKEKGYETHVFAWEQGAVGRKDADYFYPVSIIEKDKILEECQKIHPVGIASIGSDLAMLTVNYVADRLDLPANSLECTSLSTNKYLMRKAFENGGDPSPRYALSDEV
;
A
#
# COMPACT_ATOMS: atom_id res chain seq x y z
N MET A 1 -20.44 9.48 -13.16
CA MET A 1 -19.54 9.76 -12.03
C MET A 1 -18.38 8.75 -12.04
N LYS A 2 -17.16 9.22 -11.92
CA LYS A 2 -15.98 8.32 -11.88
C LYS A 2 -15.91 7.57 -10.55
N ARG A 3 -15.53 6.30 -10.61
CA ARG A 3 -15.20 5.53 -9.41
C ARG A 3 -13.87 6.03 -8.84
N LYS A 4 -13.81 6.14 -7.54
CA LYS A 4 -12.65 6.69 -6.82
C LYS A 4 -11.68 5.57 -6.42
N PHE A 5 -10.41 5.78 -6.64
CA PHE A 5 -9.36 4.81 -6.35
C PHE A 5 -8.25 5.47 -5.53
N VAL A 6 -7.86 4.84 -4.44
CA VAL A 6 -6.83 5.35 -3.55
C VAL A 6 -5.49 4.67 -3.84
N ILE A 7 -4.43 5.47 -3.89
CA ILE A 7 -3.06 4.99 -4.13
C ILE A 7 -2.17 5.50 -3.00
N ILE A 8 -1.41 4.59 -2.42
CA ILE A 8 -0.46 4.88 -1.35
C ILE A 8 0.95 4.93 -1.92
N GLY A 9 1.55 6.11 -1.85
CA GLY A 9 2.87 6.39 -2.41
C GLY A 9 2.82 7.08 -3.77
N ALA A 10 3.78 7.97 -4.02
CA ALA A 10 3.82 8.81 -5.22
C ALA A 10 5.25 9.09 -5.70
N ASN A 11 6.22 8.23 -5.40
CA ASN A 11 7.57 8.37 -5.93
C ASN A 11 7.62 7.99 -7.42
N GLU A 12 8.78 8.12 -8.04
CA GLU A 12 8.98 7.84 -9.47
C GLU A 12 8.62 6.40 -9.87
N TYR A 13 8.75 5.43 -8.96
CA TYR A 13 8.40 4.03 -9.21
C TYR A 13 6.91 3.76 -9.02
N GLN A 14 6.20 4.62 -8.30
CA GLN A 14 4.77 4.49 -8.00
C GLN A 14 3.88 5.30 -8.95
N ASP A 15 4.43 6.36 -9.57
CA ASP A 15 3.73 7.21 -10.52
C ASP A 15 3.06 6.42 -11.68
N PRO A 16 3.68 5.38 -12.26
CA PRO A 16 3.01 4.58 -13.29
C PRO A 16 1.68 3.96 -12.86
N LEU A 17 1.51 3.64 -11.57
CA LEU A 17 0.24 3.15 -11.05
C LEU A 17 -0.84 4.24 -11.09
N ILE A 18 -0.47 5.47 -10.75
CA ILE A 18 -1.38 6.63 -10.78
C ILE A 18 -1.87 6.86 -12.21
N ILE A 19 -0.93 6.92 -13.16
CA ILE A 19 -1.22 7.09 -14.58
C ILE A 19 -2.14 5.96 -15.06
N LYS A 20 -1.83 4.72 -14.71
CA LYS A 20 -2.62 3.56 -15.13
C LYS A 20 -4.04 3.56 -14.56
N ALA A 21 -4.22 3.97 -13.33
CA ALA A 21 -5.54 4.10 -12.72
C ALA A 21 -6.39 5.16 -13.47
N LYS A 22 -5.79 6.27 -13.85
CA LYS A 22 -6.46 7.32 -14.63
C LYS A 22 -6.83 6.84 -16.04
N GLU A 23 -5.94 6.13 -16.72
CA GLU A 23 -6.23 5.52 -18.03
C GLU A 23 -7.43 4.57 -17.98
N LYS A 24 -7.62 3.89 -16.85
CA LYS A 24 -8.77 3.00 -16.61
C LYS A 24 -10.03 3.76 -16.20
N GLY A 25 -10.00 5.08 -16.16
CA GLY A 25 -11.15 5.93 -15.88
C GLY A 25 -11.46 6.15 -14.41
N TYR A 26 -10.52 5.83 -13.50
CA TYR A 26 -10.70 6.13 -12.08
C TYR A 26 -10.34 7.58 -11.76
N GLU A 27 -11.03 8.15 -10.77
CA GLU A 27 -10.60 9.36 -10.08
C GLU A 27 -9.57 8.96 -9.02
N THR A 28 -8.35 9.49 -9.11
CA THR A 28 -7.24 9.06 -8.27
C THR A 28 -7.06 9.96 -7.05
N HIS A 29 -7.00 9.34 -5.88
CA HIS A 29 -6.72 9.97 -4.59
C HIS A 29 -5.42 9.40 -4.05
N VAL A 30 -4.37 10.20 -3.97
CA VAL A 30 -3.01 9.74 -3.69
C VAL A 30 -2.51 10.30 -2.37
N PHE A 31 -1.99 9.43 -1.51
CA PHE A 31 -1.41 9.76 -0.21
C PHE A 31 0.08 9.50 -0.24
N ALA A 32 0.88 10.50 0.09
CA ALA A 32 2.34 10.37 0.16
C ALA A 32 2.97 11.56 0.90
N TRP A 33 4.23 11.43 1.28
CA TRP A 33 5.04 12.59 1.64
C TRP A 33 5.07 13.56 0.46
N GLU A 34 4.99 14.85 0.78
CA GLU A 34 5.07 15.89 -0.24
C GLU A 34 6.45 15.92 -0.92
N GLN A 35 7.50 15.75 -0.13
CA GLN A 35 8.87 15.70 -0.65
C GLN A 35 9.10 14.41 -1.45
N GLY A 36 9.52 14.56 -2.70
CA GLY A 36 9.77 13.43 -3.61
C GLY A 36 8.50 12.83 -4.23
N ALA A 37 7.35 13.47 -4.05
CA ALA A 37 6.08 13.03 -4.64
C ALA A 37 5.98 13.42 -6.12
N VAL A 38 6.74 12.75 -6.96
CA VAL A 38 6.75 12.97 -8.42
C VAL A 38 5.36 12.74 -9.02
N GLY A 39 4.64 11.75 -8.54
CA GLY A 39 3.29 11.41 -9.01
C GLY A 39 2.19 12.39 -8.61
N ARG A 40 2.48 13.39 -7.78
CA ARG A 40 1.50 14.41 -7.40
C ARG A 40 0.88 15.10 -8.62
N LYS A 41 1.69 15.38 -9.64
CA LYS A 41 1.25 16.05 -10.88
C LYS A 41 0.23 15.22 -11.66
N ASP A 42 0.25 13.91 -11.52
CA ASP A 42 -0.61 12.97 -12.24
C ASP A 42 -1.87 12.57 -11.45
N ALA A 43 -1.88 12.84 -10.14
CA ALA A 43 -3.03 12.57 -9.26
C ALA A 43 -4.16 13.58 -9.48
N ASP A 44 -5.41 13.13 -9.42
CA ASP A 44 -6.57 14.04 -9.39
C ASP A 44 -6.64 14.77 -8.05
N TYR A 45 -6.39 14.04 -6.95
CA TYR A 45 -6.32 14.60 -5.59
C TYR A 45 -5.06 14.06 -4.89
N PHE A 46 -4.31 14.96 -4.28
CA PHE A 46 -3.11 14.64 -3.54
C PHE A 46 -3.24 15.04 -2.07
N TYR A 47 -2.91 14.12 -1.18
CA TYR A 47 -2.96 14.29 0.27
C TYR A 47 -1.53 14.15 0.83
N PRO A 48 -0.95 15.22 1.40
CA PRO A 48 0.42 15.18 1.95
C PRO A 48 0.44 14.47 3.31
N VAL A 49 0.11 13.19 3.31
CA VAL A 49 0.05 12.32 4.49
C VAL A 49 1.00 11.16 4.26
N SER A 50 1.89 10.91 5.23
CA SER A 50 2.86 9.81 5.13
C SER A 50 2.16 8.47 4.95
N ILE A 51 2.77 7.61 4.15
CA ILE A 51 2.26 6.26 3.87
C ILE A 51 2.10 5.39 5.13
N ILE A 52 2.75 5.73 6.24
CA ILE A 52 2.65 5.01 7.51
C ILE A 52 1.55 5.53 8.44
N GLU A 53 0.95 6.68 8.14
CA GLU A 53 -0.12 7.27 8.96
C GLU A 53 -1.48 6.64 8.61
N LYS A 54 -1.56 5.33 8.82
CA LYS A 54 -2.68 4.50 8.39
C LYS A 54 -4.04 4.94 8.93
N ASP A 55 -4.09 5.48 10.15
CA ASP A 55 -5.34 5.92 10.77
C ASP A 55 -5.86 7.21 10.14
N LYS A 56 -4.98 8.16 9.82
CA LYS A 56 -5.34 9.36 9.08
C LYS A 56 -5.81 9.04 7.66
N ILE A 57 -5.11 8.12 7.00
CA ILE A 57 -5.48 7.67 5.66
C ILE A 57 -6.84 6.97 5.70
N LEU A 58 -7.09 6.13 6.69
CA LEU A 58 -8.40 5.50 6.88
C LEU A 58 -9.51 6.53 7.05
N GLU A 59 -9.30 7.53 7.90
CA GLU A 59 -10.27 8.61 8.13
C GLU A 59 -10.63 9.35 6.84
N GLU A 60 -9.64 9.70 6.03
CA GLU A 60 -9.88 10.34 4.73
C GLU A 60 -10.56 9.39 3.74
N CYS A 61 -10.16 8.12 3.69
CA CYS A 61 -10.79 7.11 2.84
C CYS A 61 -12.27 6.89 3.19
N GLN A 62 -12.65 7.01 4.46
CA GLN A 62 -14.06 6.95 4.87
C GLN A 62 -14.89 8.08 4.25
N LYS A 63 -14.30 9.25 4.03
CA LYS A 63 -14.95 10.38 3.35
C LYS A 63 -14.95 10.21 1.82
N ILE A 64 -13.88 9.65 1.28
CA ILE A 64 -13.70 9.45 -0.17
C ILE A 64 -14.64 8.38 -0.71
N HIS A 65 -14.89 7.31 0.04
CA HIS A 65 -15.62 6.12 -0.39
C HIS A 65 -15.01 5.46 -1.63
N PRO A 66 -13.73 5.04 -1.58
CA PRO A 66 -13.08 4.44 -2.73
C PRO A 66 -13.62 3.04 -3.03
N VAL A 67 -13.51 2.62 -4.30
CA VAL A 67 -13.82 1.26 -4.72
C VAL A 67 -12.63 0.31 -4.59
N GLY A 68 -11.45 0.86 -4.36
CA GLY A 68 -10.22 0.09 -4.18
C GLY A 68 -9.08 0.95 -3.68
N ILE A 69 -8.07 0.29 -3.16
CA ILE A 69 -6.84 0.90 -2.67
C ILE A 69 -5.65 0.02 -3.07
N ALA A 70 -4.55 0.61 -3.49
CA ALA A 70 -3.36 -0.12 -3.92
C ALA A 70 -2.07 0.66 -3.70
N SER A 71 -0.96 -0.04 -3.79
CA SER A 71 0.38 0.51 -3.91
C SER A 71 1.25 -0.45 -4.71
N ILE A 72 2.40 0.02 -5.16
CA ILE A 72 3.44 -0.82 -5.77
C ILE A 72 4.82 -0.43 -5.23
N GLY A 73 5.75 -1.37 -5.25
CA GLY A 73 7.15 -1.12 -4.94
C GLY A 73 7.46 -0.73 -3.50
N SER A 74 6.59 -1.03 -2.54
CA SER A 74 6.82 -0.71 -1.12
C SER A 74 6.11 -1.70 -0.21
N ASP A 75 6.88 -2.52 0.49
CA ASP A 75 6.34 -3.41 1.53
C ASP A 75 5.66 -2.60 2.66
N LEU A 76 6.27 -1.46 3.00
CA LEU A 76 5.74 -0.59 4.05
C LEU A 76 4.37 -0.01 3.69
N ALA A 77 4.19 0.40 2.44
CA ALA A 77 2.90 0.90 1.96
C ALA A 77 1.81 -0.19 1.99
N MET A 78 2.18 -1.45 1.75
CA MET A 78 1.22 -2.56 1.77
C MET A 78 0.60 -2.79 3.16
N LEU A 79 1.30 -2.48 4.23
CA LEU A 79 0.73 -2.52 5.59
C LEU A 79 -0.46 -1.56 5.68
N THR A 80 -0.32 -0.35 5.18
CA THR A 80 -1.39 0.66 5.16
C THR A 80 -2.51 0.29 4.19
N VAL A 81 -2.17 -0.17 2.98
CA VAL A 81 -3.15 -0.59 1.97
C VAL A 81 -4.10 -1.65 2.54
N ASN A 82 -3.54 -2.72 3.08
CA ASN A 82 -4.37 -3.84 3.56
C ASN A 82 -5.09 -3.51 4.88
N TYR A 83 -4.50 -2.66 5.74
CA TYR A 83 -5.17 -2.14 6.94
C TYR A 83 -6.44 -1.34 6.58
N VAL A 84 -6.33 -0.41 5.64
CA VAL A 84 -7.47 0.42 5.21
C VAL A 84 -8.51 -0.43 4.47
N ALA A 85 -8.06 -1.30 3.57
CA ALA A 85 -8.95 -2.17 2.81
C ALA A 85 -9.76 -3.11 3.71
N ASP A 86 -9.13 -3.68 4.74
CA ASP A 86 -9.81 -4.55 5.72
C ASP A 86 -10.95 -3.80 6.42
N ARG A 87 -10.71 -2.57 6.85
CA ARG A 87 -11.72 -1.77 7.56
C ARG A 87 -12.82 -1.22 6.68
N LEU A 88 -12.58 -1.08 5.40
CA LEU A 88 -13.56 -0.58 4.43
C LEU A 88 -14.21 -1.69 3.59
N ASP A 89 -13.91 -2.94 3.91
CA ASP A 89 -14.41 -4.11 3.18
C ASP A 89 -14.07 -4.05 1.67
N LEU A 90 -12.85 -3.61 1.37
CA LEU A 90 -12.32 -3.56 0.02
C LEU A 90 -11.49 -4.81 -0.29
N PRO A 91 -11.36 -5.19 -1.58
CA PRO A 91 -10.50 -6.30 -1.98
C PRO A 91 -9.06 -6.08 -1.53
N ALA A 92 -8.50 -7.04 -0.80
CA ALA A 92 -7.13 -6.99 -0.29
C ALA A 92 -6.69 -8.36 0.22
N ASN A 93 -5.40 -8.48 0.51
CA ASN A 93 -4.88 -9.61 1.26
C ASN A 93 -5.27 -9.49 2.74
N SER A 94 -5.37 -10.63 3.43
CA SER A 94 -5.59 -10.63 4.87
C SER A 94 -4.46 -9.93 5.62
N LEU A 95 -4.71 -9.46 6.83
CA LEU A 95 -3.68 -8.86 7.68
C LEU A 95 -2.59 -9.88 8.04
N GLU A 96 -2.96 -11.16 8.22
CA GLU A 96 -1.99 -12.24 8.43
C GLU A 96 -1.08 -12.43 7.21
N CYS A 97 -1.65 -12.56 6.02
CA CYS A 97 -0.88 -12.66 4.77
C CYS A 97 0.03 -11.45 4.57
N THR A 98 -0.47 -10.26 4.86
CA THR A 98 0.32 -9.02 4.76
C THR A 98 1.52 -9.06 5.71
N SER A 99 1.34 -9.47 6.94
CA SER A 99 2.42 -9.60 7.92
C SER A 99 3.47 -10.61 7.47
N LEU A 100 3.06 -11.79 7.00
CA LEU A 100 3.96 -12.84 6.51
C LEU A 100 4.74 -12.41 5.27
N SER A 101 4.16 -11.61 4.40
CA SER A 101 4.78 -11.20 3.14
C SER A 101 5.65 -9.94 3.24
N THR A 102 5.49 -9.14 4.28
CA THR A 102 6.27 -7.90 4.48
C THR A 102 7.37 -8.02 5.55
N ASN A 103 7.18 -8.86 6.56
CA ASN A 103 8.20 -9.16 7.55
C ASN A 103 9.08 -10.34 7.07
N LYS A 104 10.33 -10.06 6.74
CA LYS A 104 11.23 -11.06 6.13
C LYS A 104 11.49 -12.27 7.03
N TYR A 105 11.56 -12.09 8.34
CA TYR A 105 11.71 -13.19 9.28
C TYR A 105 10.48 -14.09 9.31
N LEU A 106 9.29 -13.51 9.44
CA LEU A 106 8.04 -14.27 9.42
C LEU A 106 7.82 -14.97 8.08
N MET A 107 8.20 -14.33 6.98
CA MET A 107 8.16 -14.92 5.64
C MET A 107 9.05 -16.16 5.55
N ARG A 108 10.28 -16.09 6.08
CA ARG A 108 11.20 -17.23 6.11
C ARG A 108 10.64 -18.38 6.95
N LYS A 109 10.05 -18.09 8.10
CA LYS A 109 9.38 -19.10 8.93
C LYS A 109 8.21 -19.76 8.20
N ALA A 110 7.42 -18.98 7.46
CA ALA A 110 6.32 -19.51 6.68
C ALA A 110 6.81 -20.45 5.58
N PHE A 111 7.90 -20.12 4.88
CA PHE A 111 8.52 -20.99 3.88
C PHE A 111 9.03 -22.30 4.50
N GLU A 112 9.69 -22.22 5.64
CA GLU A 112 10.16 -23.40 6.38
C GLU A 112 9.00 -24.32 6.76
N ASN A 113 7.93 -23.75 7.33
CA ASN A 113 6.73 -24.51 7.73
C ASN A 113 6.01 -25.13 6.54
N GLY A 114 6.05 -24.49 5.38
CA GLY A 114 5.44 -24.98 4.13
C GLY A 114 6.31 -25.96 3.36
N GLY A 115 7.56 -26.18 3.77
CA GLY A 115 8.50 -27.02 3.05
C GLY A 115 9.07 -26.37 1.77
N ASP A 116 8.95 -25.06 1.63
CA ASP A 116 9.47 -24.33 0.48
C ASP A 116 10.99 -24.15 0.57
N PRO A 117 11.70 -24.14 -0.57
CA PRO A 117 13.12 -23.82 -0.59
C PRO A 117 13.39 -22.43 0.00
N SER A 118 14.30 -22.34 0.95
CA SER A 118 14.66 -21.09 1.61
C SER A 118 16.10 -21.15 2.10
N PRO A 119 16.89 -20.07 1.98
CA PRO A 119 18.21 -20.02 2.59
C PRO A 119 18.09 -20.06 4.11
N ARG A 120 19.20 -20.42 4.77
CA ARG A 120 19.30 -20.34 6.23
C ARG A 120 19.15 -18.87 6.66
N TYR A 121 18.50 -18.65 7.78
CA TYR A 121 18.22 -17.32 8.32
C TYR A 121 18.26 -17.31 9.83
N ALA A 122 18.43 -16.14 10.41
CA ALA A 122 18.31 -15.89 11.84
C ALA A 122 17.83 -14.47 12.09
N LEU A 123 17.18 -14.27 13.23
CA LEU A 123 16.84 -12.94 13.75
C LEU A 123 17.88 -12.56 14.79
N SER A 124 18.34 -11.30 14.75
CA SER A 124 19.25 -10.74 15.74
C SER A 124 18.76 -9.36 16.18
N ASP A 125 18.86 -9.11 17.47
CA ASP A 125 18.60 -7.79 18.06
C ASP A 125 19.88 -6.94 18.10
N GLU A 126 21.04 -7.55 17.79
CA GLU A 126 22.34 -6.88 17.76
C GLU A 126 22.71 -6.48 16.32
N VAL A 127 23.20 -5.27 16.16
CA VAL A 127 23.68 -4.71 14.91
C VAL A 127 25.21 -4.72 14.88
#